data_c468baba021aae1a2725f9d8f5c3a511
#
_entry.id   c468baba021aae1a2725f9d8f5c3a511
#
_cell.length_a   1.000
_cell.length_b   1.000
_cell.length_c   1.000
_cell.angle_alpha   90.00
_cell.angle_beta   90.00
_cell.angle_gamma   90.00
#
_symmetry.space_group_name_H-M   'P 1'
#
loop_
_entity.id
_entity.type
_entity.pdbx_description
1 polymer ?
#
loop_
_entity_poly.entity_id
_entity_poly.type
_entity_poly.pdbx_seq_one_letter_code
_entity_poly.pdbx_strand_id
1 'polypeptide(L)'
;MVQRFDYLVIGSGIAGMSFALKVANKGKSVALICKAGQEEANTYFAQGGIASVTNLKVDNFEKHIEDTMIAGDWISDRAAVEKVVREAPAQIEALIRWGVNFDKKESGEFDLHKEGGHSEFRILHHADNTGAEIQTSLIETVNNHPNIAVFTNHYAVEIITQHHMGIIVTRHTPGIKCFGAYVLNEDTGEVHTFLSKITVMATGGCEAVYRNTTNPLVATGDGIAMVYRAKGSVKDMEFIQFHPTALYHPGDRPSFLITEAMRGYGAVLRNLGGEEFMHKYDPRLSLAPRDIVARAIDNEMKQRGEDHVYLDVTHKDPEETKKHFPNIYKKCLSLGIDITKDYIPVAPAAHYLCGGIKVDLNGQSSIRRLYAIGECSCTGLHGGNRLASNSLIEAVVYADAAAKHSLSVMDRYEFNQDVPEWNDEGTITNEERVLITQSMKEVNQIMEAYVGIVRSNTRLIRAWNRLDILYEETESLFKRCKASRELCELRNMINVGYLITRQAMERKESRGLHYTIDYPPIK
;
A
#
# COMPACT_ATOMS: atom_id res chain seq x y z
N MET A 1 18.66 17.57 17.37
CA MET A 1 19.24 18.38 16.25
C MET A 1 18.13 18.83 15.31
N VAL A 2 18.15 20.12 14.85
CA VAL A 2 17.13 20.67 13.93
C VAL A 2 17.70 20.73 12.51
N GLN A 3 17.02 20.08 11.56
CA GLN A 3 17.33 20.11 10.13
C GLN A 3 16.26 20.88 9.36
N ARG A 4 16.61 21.50 8.22
CA ARG A 4 15.71 22.34 7.43
C ARG A 4 15.84 22.03 5.95
N PHE A 5 14.70 21.71 5.31
CA PHE A 5 14.59 21.43 3.89
C PHE A 5 13.35 22.11 3.30
N ASP A 6 13.39 22.48 2.03
CA ASP A 6 12.18 22.96 1.36
C ASP A 6 11.07 21.88 1.40
N TYR A 7 11.45 20.64 1.16
CA TYR A 7 10.55 19.48 1.16
C TYR A 7 11.05 18.38 2.10
N LEU A 8 10.14 17.84 2.88
CA LEU A 8 10.31 16.58 3.62
C LEU A 8 9.43 15.51 2.98
N VAL A 9 10.03 14.49 2.41
CA VAL A 9 9.33 13.34 1.80
C VAL A 9 9.53 12.12 2.69
N ILE A 10 8.43 11.51 3.14
CA ILE A 10 8.44 10.35 4.03
C ILE A 10 8.00 9.13 3.25
N GLY A 11 8.94 8.26 2.92
CA GLY A 11 8.79 7.05 2.13
C GLY A 11 9.54 7.08 0.80
N SER A 12 10.27 6.01 0.50
CA SER A 12 11.16 5.83 -0.66
C SER A 12 10.63 4.89 -1.74
N GLY A 13 9.31 4.67 -1.79
CA GLY A 13 8.67 3.98 -2.92
C GLY A 13 8.61 4.86 -4.16
N ILE A 14 8.06 4.32 -5.27
CA ILE A 14 7.90 5.03 -6.55
C ILE A 14 7.29 6.43 -6.40
N ALA A 15 6.29 6.60 -5.52
CA ALA A 15 5.63 7.89 -5.28
C ALA A 15 6.60 8.93 -4.72
N GLY A 16 7.27 8.60 -3.61
CA GLY A 16 8.18 9.51 -2.90
C GLY A 16 9.39 9.90 -3.74
N MET A 17 10.04 8.93 -4.38
CA MET A 17 11.21 9.19 -5.23
C MET A 17 10.85 10.00 -6.48
N SER A 18 9.71 9.67 -7.14
CA SER A 18 9.24 10.46 -8.29
C SER A 18 8.94 11.90 -7.91
N PHE A 19 8.30 12.14 -6.77
CA PHE A 19 8.06 13.48 -6.26
C PHE A 19 9.38 14.22 -5.97
N ALA A 20 10.29 13.57 -5.22
CA ALA A 20 11.58 14.14 -4.84
C ALA A 20 12.38 14.60 -6.07
N LEU A 21 12.48 13.76 -7.11
CA LEU A 21 13.16 14.09 -8.36
C LEU A 21 12.52 15.29 -9.08
N LYS A 22 11.18 15.37 -9.11
CA LYS A 22 10.48 16.47 -9.79
C LYS A 22 10.74 17.83 -9.13
N VAL A 23 10.74 17.91 -7.81
CA VAL A 23 10.98 19.19 -7.11
C VAL A 23 12.47 19.51 -7.00
N ALA A 24 13.33 18.51 -6.84
CA ALA A 24 14.78 18.68 -6.81
C ALA A 24 15.34 19.18 -8.15
N ASN A 25 14.79 18.73 -9.28
CA ASN A 25 15.08 19.25 -10.62
C ASN A 25 14.67 20.74 -10.81
N LYS A 26 13.89 21.30 -9.88
CA LYS A 26 13.57 22.76 -9.81
C LYS A 26 14.44 23.50 -8.79
N GLY A 27 15.56 22.89 -8.36
CA GLY A 27 16.51 23.50 -7.45
C GLY A 27 16.08 23.54 -5.99
N LYS A 28 15.05 22.75 -5.60
CA LYS A 28 14.56 22.72 -4.22
C LYS A 28 15.29 21.65 -3.41
N SER A 29 15.60 21.94 -2.13
CA SER A 29 16.22 20.99 -1.21
C SER A 29 15.20 19.99 -0.69
N VAL A 30 15.55 18.69 -0.72
CA VAL A 30 14.67 17.58 -0.34
C VAL A 30 15.35 16.69 0.70
N ALA A 31 14.69 16.42 1.82
CA ALA A 31 14.99 15.28 2.69
C ALA A 31 14.06 14.12 2.32
N LEU A 32 14.62 12.98 1.96
CA LEU A 32 13.89 11.72 1.72
C LEU A 32 14.14 10.78 2.90
N ILE A 33 13.10 10.51 3.68
CA ILE A 33 13.17 9.67 4.88
C ILE A 33 12.73 8.25 4.56
N CYS A 34 13.57 7.26 4.90
CA CYS A 34 13.32 5.83 4.74
C CYS A 34 13.51 5.13 6.09
N LYS A 35 12.49 4.45 6.58
CA LYS A 35 12.57 3.73 7.87
C LYS A 35 13.40 2.43 7.81
N ALA A 36 13.80 2.02 6.61
CA ALA A 36 14.66 0.86 6.33
C ALA A 36 15.52 1.18 5.11
N GLY A 37 16.05 0.17 4.42
CA GLY A 37 16.68 0.34 3.10
C GLY A 37 15.71 0.89 2.06
N GLN A 38 16.24 1.57 1.03
CA GLN A 38 15.41 2.13 -0.05
C GLN A 38 14.69 1.06 -0.86
N GLU A 39 15.20 -0.18 -0.87
CA GLU A 39 14.64 -1.34 -1.56
C GLU A 39 13.40 -1.91 -0.83
N GLU A 40 13.27 -1.66 0.46
CA GLU A 40 12.18 -2.20 1.27
C GLU A 40 10.88 -1.41 1.08
N ALA A 41 10.37 -1.41 -0.14
CA ALA A 41 9.12 -0.75 -0.52
C ALA A 41 8.21 -1.70 -1.30
N ASN A 42 6.89 -1.54 -1.19
CA ASN A 42 5.92 -2.31 -1.99
C ASN A 42 6.21 -2.26 -3.48
N THR A 43 6.76 -1.15 -3.97
CA THR A 43 7.17 -0.99 -5.37
C THR A 43 8.14 -2.08 -5.81
N TYR A 44 9.18 -2.38 -5.01
CA TYR A 44 10.18 -3.39 -5.34
C TYR A 44 9.58 -4.79 -5.55
N PHE A 45 8.55 -5.13 -4.78
CA PHE A 45 7.89 -6.44 -4.81
C PHE A 45 6.75 -6.53 -5.83
N ALA A 46 6.45 -5.46 -6.57
CA ALA A 46 5.39 -5.46 -7.58
C ALA A 46 5.81 -6.31 -8.79
N GLN A 47 5.20 -7.48 -8.94
CA GLN A 47 5.48 -8.42 -10.03
C GLN A 47 4.77 -8.06 -11.34
N GLY A 48 3.59 -7.41 -11.24
CA GLY A 48 2.80 -6.98 -12.40
C GLY A 48 3.48 -5.87 -13.18
N GLY A 49 2.68 -4.99 -13.76
CA GLY A 49 3.19 -3.88 -14.55
C GLY A 49 2.60 -2.55 -14.13
N ILE A 50 2.71 -1.59 -15.02
CA ILE A 50 2.14 -0.25 -14.90
C ILE A 50 1.19 0.02 -16.07
N ALA A 51 -0.06 0.37 -15.76
CA ALA A 51 -1.10 0.56 -16.77
C ALA A 51 -0.97 1.92 -17.45
N SER A 52 -0.90 1.96 -18.77
CA SER A 52 -0.96 3.21 -19.54
C SER A 52 -1.41 2.97 -20.98
N VAL A 53 -2.25 3.85 -21.49
CA VAL A 53 -2.64 3.85 -22.91
C VAL A 53 -1.50 4.42 -23.74
N THR A 54 -0.68 3.55 -24.32
CA THR A 54 0.49 3.94 -25.15
C THR A 54 0.27 3.72 -26.64
N ASN A 55 -0.74 2.95 -27.04
CA ASN A 55 -1.06 2.66 -28.43
C ASN A 55 -2.52 3.02 -28.76
N LEU A 56 -2.74 4.23 -29.24
CA LEU A 56 -4.08 4.75 -29.61
C LEU A 56 -4.72 4.09 -30.83
N LYS A 57 -4.04 3.18 -31.54
CA LYS A 57 -4.63 2.44 -32.67
C LYS A 57 -5.54 1.30 -32.20
N VAL A 58 -5.26 0.72 -31.03
CA VAL A 58 -5.97 -0.46 -30.49
C VAL A 58 -6.65 -0.18 -29.16
N ASP A 59 -6.16 0.82 -28.41
CA ASP A 59 -6.67 1.21 -27.10
C ASP A 59 -7.04 2.69 -27.08
N ASN A 60 -7.79 3.14 -26.08
CA ASN A 60 -8.11 4.55 -25.85
C ASN A 60 -8.34 4.83 -24.36
N PHE A 61 -8.31 6.10 -24.00
CA PHE A 61 -8.48 6.53 -22.61
C PHE A 61 -9.86 6.15 -22.04
N GLU A 62 -10.93 6.21 -22.83
CA GLU A 62 -12.28 5.93 -22.36
C GLU A 62 -12.43 4.47 -21.94
N LYS A 63 -11.84 3.52 -22.69
CA LYS A 63 -11.82 2.11 -22.29
C LYS A 63 -11.11 1.90 -20.94
N HIS A 64 -9.96 2.55 -20.73
CA HIS A 64 -9.24 2.43 -19.45
C HIS A 64 -10.00 3.10 -18.30
N ILE A 65 -10.66 4.25 -18.55
CA ILE A 65 -11.54 4.91 -17.58
C ILE A 65 -12.69 3.97 -17.21
N GLU A 66 -13.37 3.38 -18.18
CA GLU A 66 -14.49 2.47 -17.94
C GLU A 66 -14.05 1.22 -17.16
N ASP A 67 -12.97 0.57 -17.57
CA ASP A 67 -12.40 -0.59 -16.85
C ASP A 67 -12.11 -0.24 -15.38
N THR A 68 -11.58 0.96 -15.12
CA THR A 68 -11.27 1.44 -13.76
C THR A 68 -12.56 1.70 -12.96
N MET A 69 -13.57 2.33 -13.57
CA MET A 69 -14.85 2.60 -12.92
C MET A 69 -15.60 1.30 -12.58
N ILE A 70 -15.58 0.32 -13.50
CA ILE A 70 -16.18 -1.01 -13.28
C ILE A 70 -15.47 -1.72 -12.13
N ALA A 71 -14.14 -1.77 -12.15
CA ALA A 71 -13.36 -2.40 -11.10
C ALA A 71 -13.62 -1.75 -9.73
N GLY A 72 -13.74 -0.43 -9.69
CA GLY A 72 -14.03 0.36 -8.48
C GLY A 72 -15.48 0.30 -8.02
N ASP A 73 -16.30 -0.58 -8.59
CA ASP A 73 -17.73 -0.73 -8.26
C ASP A 73 -18.53 0.59 -8.43
N TRP A 74 -18.14 1.39 -9.42
CA TRP A 74 -18.77 2.69 -9.76
C TRP A 74 -18.77 3.73 -8.63
N ILE A 75 -17.97 3.54 -7.58
CA ILE A 75 -17.79 4.51 -6.49
C ILE A 75 -16.45 5.25 -6.57
N SER A 76 -15.66 4.98 -7.61
CA SER A 76 -14.47 5.78 -7.93
C SER A 76 -14.83 7.23 -8.24
N ASP A 77 -13.95 8.16 -7.88
CA ASP A 77 -14.08 9.55 -8.31
C ASP A 77 -13.68 9.66 -9.78
N ARG A 78 -14.66 9.93 -10.66
CA ARG A 78 -14.44 10.01 -12.10
C ARG A 78 -13.36 11.04 -12.48
N ALA A 79 -13.28 12.16 -11.77
CA ALA A 79 -12.27 13.18 -12.07
C ALA A 79 -10.85 12.67 -11.74
N ALA A 80 -10.69 11.91 -10.65
CA ALA A 80 -9.43 11.26 -10.32
C ALA A 80 -9.06 10.17 -11.34
N VAL A 81 -10.03 9.38 -11.78
CA VAL A 81 -9.83 8.35 -12.81
C VAL A 81 -9.39 8.97 -14.13
N GLU A 82 -10.13 9.99 -14.63
CA GLU A 82 -9.79 10.69 -15.87
C GLU A 82 -8.39 11.32 -15.81
N LYS A 83 -8.05 11.95 -14.67
CA LYS A 83 -6.73 12.54 -14.45
C LYS A 83 -5.64 11.48 -14.57
N VAL A 84 -5.73 10.39 -13.81
CA VAL A 84 -4.68 9.35 -13.80
C VAL A 84 -4.53 8.73 -15.18
N VAL A 85 -5.62 8.35 -15.82
CA VAL A 85 -5.59 7.67 -17.12
C VAL A 85 -5.03 8.58 -18.23
N ARG A 86 -5.41 9.85 -18.27
CA ARG A 86 -4.97 10.78 -19.33
C ARG A 86 -3.56 11.29 -19.12
N GLU A 87 -3.11 11.46 -17.87
CA GLU A 87 -1.76 11.93 -17.56
C GLU A 87 -0.72 10.77 -17.52
N ALA A 88 -1.16 9.51 -17.52
CA ALA A 88 -0.32 8.32 -17.47
C ALA A 88 0.83 8.29 -18.52
N PRO A 89 0.60 8.52 -19.82
CA PRO A 89 1.66 8.40 -20.83
C PRO A 89 2.85 9.32 -20.54
N ALA A 90 2.59 10.56 -20.12
CA ALA A 90 3.66 11.51 -19.78
C ALA A 90 4.50 11.05 -18.57
N GLN A 91 3.91 10.29 -17.65
CA GLN A 91 4.63 9.76 -16.49
C GLN A 91 5.44 8.50 -16.85
N ILE A 92 4.97 7.68 -17.78
CA ILE A 92 5.78 6.60 -18.35
C ILE A 92 7.05 7.16 -19.01
N GLU A 93 6.92 8.24 -19.80
CA GLU A 93 8.07 8.92 -20.36
C GLU A 93 9.03 9.48 -19.30
N ALA A 94 8.50 9.97 -18.17
CA ALA A 94 9.33 10.43 -17.06
C ALA A 94 10.13 9.28 -16.43
N LEU A 95 9.50 8.12 -16.19
CA LEU A 95 10.18 6.93 -15.68
C LEU A 95 11.30 6.47 -16.62
N ILE A 96 11.05 6.44 -17.93
CA ILE A 96 12.07 6.10 -18.94
C ILE A 96 13.25 7.08 -18.90
N ARG A 97 12.98 8.39 -18.76
CA ARG A 97 14.05 9.40 -18.60
C ARG A 97 14.88 9.20 -17.33
N TRP A 98 14.33 8.58 -16.31
CA TRP A 98 15.01 8.22 -15.06
C TRP A 98 15.65 6.82 -15.11
N GLY A 99 15.76 6.22 -16.31
CA GLY A 99 16.50 4.96 -16.54
C GLY A 99 15.65 3.70 -16.51
N VAL A 100 14.33 3.78 -16.28
CA VAL A 100 13.47 2.59 -16.28
C VAL A 100 13.36 1.99 -17.68
N ASN A 101 13.62 0.69 -17.79
CA ASN A 101 13.54 -0.07 -19.05
C ASN A 101 12.29 -0.94 -19.05
N PHE A 102 11.37 -0.66 -19.95
CA PHE A 102 10.24 -1.54 -20.24
C PHE A 102 10.53 -2.43 -21.44
N ASP A 103 10.01 -3.65 -21.41
CA ASP A 103 10.21 -4.62 -22.47
C ASP A 103 9.62 -4.14 -23.80
N LYS A 104 10.34 -4.43 -24.89
CA LYS A 104 9.97 -4.05 -26.26
C LYS A 104 10.02 -5.26 -27.18
N LYS A 105 9.12 -5.26 -28.16
CA LYS A 105 9.14 -6.19 -29.28
C LYS A 105 10.33 -5.90 -30.21
N GLU A 106 10.63 -6.82 -31.10
CA GLU A 106 11.65 -6.62 -32.15
C GLU A 106 11.36 -5.39 -33.03
N SER A 107 10.08 -5.00 -33.15
CA SER A 107 9.66 -3.77 -33.85
C SER A 107 10.03 -2.47 -33.13
N GLY A 108 10.51 -2.53 -31.87
CA GLY A 108 10.80 -1.37 -31.04
C GLY A 108 9.57 -0.83 -30.28
N GLU A 109 8.38 -1.32 -30.56
CA GLU A 109 7.17 -1.00 -29.79
C GLU A 109 7.20 -1.70 -28.41
N PHE A 110 6.52 -1.12 -27.41
CA PHE A 110 6.39 -1.77 -26.10
C PHE A 110 5.73 -3.15 -26.24
N ASP A 111 6.25 -4.12 -25.53
CA ASP A 111 5.57 -5.38 -25.30
C ASP A 111 4.55 -5.18 -24.16
N LEU A 112 3.27 -5.28 -24.49
CA LEU A 112 2.19 -4.94 -23.56
C LEU A 112 1.47 -6.21 -23.12
N HIS A 113 1.23 -6.32 -21.81
CA HIS A 113 0.40 -7.38 -21.24
C HIS A 113 -1.04 -6.91 -21.01
N LYS A 114 -1.92 -7.89 -20.79
CA LYS A 114 -3.30 -7.70 -20.35
C LYS A 114 -3.49 -8.42 -19.03
N GLU A 115 -4.03 -7.70 -18.03
CA GLU A 115 -4.37 -8.27 -16.72
C GLU A 115 -5.90 -8.31 -16.53
N GLY A 116 -6.34 -9.03 -15.49
CA GLY A 116 -7.76 -9.17 -15.18
C GLY A 116 -8.46 -7.81 -14.95
N GLY A 117 -9.64 -7.64 -15.55
CA GLY A 117 -10.41 -6.39 -15.51
C GLY A 117 -10.07 -5.38 -16.60
N HIS A 118 -8.94 -5.53 -17.30
CA HIS A 118 -8.61 -4.68 -18.45
C HIS A 118 -9.27 -5.19 -19.73
N SER A 119 -9.87 -4.30 -20.51
CA SER A 119 -10.45 -4.61 -21.83
C SER A 119 -9.37 -4.76 -22.91
N GLU A 120 -8.21 -4.10 -22.78
CA GLU A 120 -7.14 -4.05 -23.77
C GLU A 120 -5.75 -4.33 -23.17
N PHE A 121 -4.77 -4.57 -24.06
CA PHE A 121 -3.36 -4.72 -23.73
C PHE A 121 -2.75 -3.35 -23.48
N ARG A 122 -2.49 -2.97 -22.21
CA ARG A 122 -1.94 -1.66 -21.84
C ARG A 122 -0.94 -1.70 -20.69
N ILE A 123 -0.56 -2.88 -20.25
CA ILE A 123 0.34 -3.03 -19.10
C ILE A 123 1.77 -3.09 -19.59
N LEU A 124 2.55 -2.05 -19.31
CA LEU A 124 3.99 -2.06 -19.51
C LEU A 124 4.65 -2.87 -18.38
N HIS A 125 5.66 -3.65 -18.73
CA HIS A 125 6.35 -4.53 -17.80
C HIS A 125 7.84 -4.64 -18.11
N HIS A 126 8.59 -5.22 -17.16
CA HIS A 126 9.95 -5.68 -17.33
C HIS A 126 10.04 -7.11 -16.80
N ALA A 127 10.04 -8.10 -17.69
CA ALA A 127 9.91 -9.51 -17.35
C ALA A 127 8.77 -9.73 -16.32
N ASP A 128 9.06 -10.40 -15.19
CA ASP A 128 8.14 -10.65 -14.08
C ASP A 128 8.51 -9.88 -12.79
N ASN A 129 9.29 -8.80 -12.91
CA ASN A 129 9.79 -7.99 -11.79
C ASN A 129 9.81 -6.48 -12.08
N THR A 130 8.78 -5.98 -12.74
CA THR A 130 8.65 -4.57 -13.15
C THR A 130 8.92 -3.59 -12.00
N GLY A 131 8.44 -3.90 -10.81
CA GLY A 131 8.64 -3.06 -9.63
C GLY A 131 10.10 -2.94 -9.22
N ALA A 132 10.86 -4.03 -9.27
CA ALA A 132 12.29 -4.02 -8.94
C ALA A 132 13.08 -3.16 -9.94
N GLU A 133 12.77 -3.25 -11.25
CA GLU A 133 13.38 -2.40 -12.29
C GLU A 133 13.10 -0.92 -12.00
N ILE A 134 11.84 -0.56 -11.76
CA ILE A 134 11.46 0.83 -11.44
C ILE A 134 12.16 1.33 -10.18
N GLN A 135 12.13 0.54 -9.11
CA GLN A 135 12.70 0.93 -7.82
C GLN A 135 14.20 1.13 -7.92
N THR A 136 14.94 0.21 -8.56
CA THR A 136 16.40 0.27 -8.71
C THR A 136 16.82 1.49 -9.54
N SER A 137 16.16 1.75 -10.67
CA SER A 137 16.44 2.90 -11.53
C SER A 137 16.19 4.23 -10.80
N LEU A 138 15.12 4.30 -10.00
CA LEU A 138 14.82 5.51 -9.21
C LEU A 138 15.80 5.71 -8.06
N ILE A 139 16.21 4.65 -7.37
CA ILE A 139 17.24 4.71 -6.31
C ILE A 139 18.54 5.27 -6.87
N GLU A 140 19.00 4.77 -8.00
CA GLU A 140 20.23 5.27 -8.64
C GLU A 140 20.11 6.76 -8.99
N THR A 141 19.00 7.17 -9.60
CA THR A 141 18.76 8.56 -10.00
C THR A 141 18.66 9.49 -8.79
N VAL A 142 17.98 9.08 -7.72
CA VAL A 142 17.83 9.85 -6.48
C VAL A 142 19.16 10.01 -5.76
N ASN A 143 19.94 8.93 -5.61
CA ASN A 143 21.21 8.96 -4.88
C ASN A 143 22.27 9.80 -5.58
N ASN A 144 22.17 9.98 -6.88
CA ASN A 144 23.07 10.83 -7.67
C ASN A 144 22.59 12.29 -7.75
N HIS A 145 21.43 12.66 -7.17
CA HIS A 145 20.88 14.01 -7.31
C HIS A 145 21.38 14.96 -6.20
N PRO A 146 22.06 16.09 -6.52
CA PRO A 146 22.73 16.94 -5.53
C PRO A 146 21.77 17.65 -4.54
N ASN A 147 20.49 17.80 -4.89
CA ASN A 147 19.49 18.48 -4.06
C ASN A 147 18.64 17.52 -3.21
N ILE A 148 18.93 16.21 -3.23
CA ILE A 148 18.23 15.20 -2.43
C ILE A 148 19.19 14.61 -1.40
N ALA A 149 18.83 14.75 -0.12
CA ALA A 149 19.49 14.07 0.98
C ALA A 149 18.63 12.86 1.39
N VAL A 150 19.18 11.66 1.30
CA VAL A 150 18.52 10.42 1.67
C VAL A 150 18.92 10.02 3.09
N PHE A 151 17.93 9.72 3.91
CA PHE A 151 18.09 9.30 5.30
C PHE A 151 17.49 7.90 5.47
N THR A 152 18.31 6.86 5.37
CA THR A 152 17.93 5.46 5.67
C THR A 152 18.00 5.21 7.17
N ASN A 153 17.28 4.20 7.67
CA ASN A 153 17.12 3.90 9.09
C ASN A 153 16.63 5.12 9.90
N HIS A 154 15.78 5.93 9.25
CA HIS A 154 15.19 7.11 9.87
C HIS A 154 13.67 6.97 9.87
N TYR A 155 13.08 6.89 11.06
CA TYR A 155 11.67 6.63 11.26
C TYR A 155 10.90 7.91 11.61
N ALA A 156 9.92 8.29 10.82
CA ALA A 156 9.04 9.42 11.16
C ALA A 156 8.08 9.04 12.29
N VAL A 157 8.27 9.65 13.47
CA VAL A 157 7.50 9.36 14.69
C VAL A 157 6.16 10.08 14.67
N GLU A 158 6.18 11.40 14.41
CA GLU A 158 4.98 12.25 14.35
C GLU A 158 5.17 13.42 13.38
N ILE A 159 4.10 13.85 12.70
CA ILE A 159 4.11 15.11 11.97
C ILE A 159 3.90 16.28 12.92
N ILE A 160 4.64 17.36 12.71
CA ILE A 160 4.61 18.54 13.57
C ILE A 160 3.49 19.48 13.12
N THR A 161 2.57 19.79 14.03
CA THR A 161 1.46 20.73 13.82
C THR A 161 1.40 21.76 14.94
N GLN A 162 0.45 22.70 14.90
CA GLN A 162 0.24 23.68 15.97
C GLN A 162 0.03 23.04 17.36
N HIS A 163 -0.40 21.76 17.40
CA HIS A 163 -0.56 21.04 18.66
C HIS A 163 0.74 20.98 19.46
N HIS A 164 1.87 20.76 18.80
CA HIS A 164 3.18 20.67 19.44
C HIS A 164 3.68 22.02 19.99
N MET A 165 3.04 23.11 19.61
CA MET A 165 3.29 24.47 20.12
C MET A 165 2.25 24.88 21.18
N GLY A 166 1.56 23.92 21.83
CA GLY A 166 0.60 24.16 22.88
C GLY A 166 -0.80 24.62 22.42
N ILE A 167 -1.09 24.62 21.09
CA ILE A 167 -2.41 24.99 20.58
C ILE A 167 -3.29 23.74 20.53
N ILE A 168 -4.49 23.82 21.10
CA ILE A 168 -5.46 22.73 21.04
C ILE A 168 -5.94 22.55 19.59
N VAL A 169 -5.68 21.39 19.02
CA VAL A 169 -6.11 21.01 17.67
C VAL A 169 -7.14 19.90 17.75
N THR A 170 -8.31 20.15 17.14
CA THR A 170 -9.40 19.19 17.02
C THR A 170 -9.73 18.94 15.56
N ARG A 171 -10.61 17.99 15.25
CA ARG A 171 -11.09 17.74 13.87
C ARG A 171 -11.87 18.92 13.28
N HIS A 172 -12.36 19.82 14.12
CA HIS A 172 -13.08 21.03 13.70
C HIS A 172 -12.18 22.27 13.63
N THR A 173 -10.90 22.15 13.98
CA THR A 173 -9.95 23.27 13.90
C THR A 173 -9.66 23.59 12.43
N PRO A 174 -10.01 24.80 11.96
CA PRO A 174 -9.76 25.17 10.59
C PRO A 174 -8.27 25.45 10.36
N GLY A 175 -7.77 25.07 9.20
CA GLY A 175 -6.44 25.46 8.75
C GLY A 175 -5.28 24.88 9.57
N ILE A 176 -5.41 23.64 10.03
CA ILE A 176 -4.28 22.89 10.60
C ILE A 176 -3.12 22.94 9.60
N LYS A 177 -1.91 23.16 10.08
CA LYS A 177 -0.68 23.27 9.26
C LYS A 177 0.33 22.23 9.72
N CYS A 178 1.03 21.64 8.76
CA CYS A 178 2.21 20.82 9.01
C CYS A 178 3.48 21.67 8.87
N PHE A 179 4.46 21.47 9.74
CA PHE A 179 5.73 22.19 9.77
C PHE A 179 6.94 21.27 9.59
N GLY A 180 6.71 19.97 9.40
CA GLY A 180 7.72 18.93 9.29
C GLY A 180 7.36 17.71 10.11
N ALA A 181 8.36 16.97 10.58
CA ALA A 181 8.19 15.78 11.39
C ALA A 181 9.31 15.63 12.45
N TYR A 182 8.99 14.94 13.53
CA TYR A 182 9.98 14.33 14.42
C TYR A 182 10.41 12.99 13.83
N VAL A 183 11.70 12.79 13.71
CA VAL A 183 12.29 11.62 13.03
C VAL A 183 13.32 10.96 13.94
N LEU A 184 13.09 9.71 14.26
CA LEU A 184 14.01 8.86 15.00
C LEU A 184 15.13 8.39 14.06
N ASN A 185 16.36 8.64 14.44
CA ASN A 185 17.52 7.98 13.87
C ASN A 185 17.72 6.65 14.61
N GLU A 186 17.49 5.52 13.94
CA GLU A 186 17.57 4.19 14.57
C GLU A 186 19.00 3.81 14.96
N ASP A 187 20.00 4.36 14.27
CA ASP A 187 21.41 4.06 14.54
C ASP A 187 21.90 4.71 15.87
N THR A 188 21.34 5.88 16.21
CA THR A 188 21.70 6.60 17.44
C THR A 188 20.66 6.52 18.55
N GLY A 189 19.41 6.17 18.20
CA GLY A 189 18.27 6.21 19.12
C GLY A 189 17.78 7.63 19.45
N GLU A 190 18.26 8.66 18.75
CA GLU A 190 17.87 10.06 18.97
C GLU A 190 16.75 10.49 18.03
N VAL A 191 15.82 11.29 18.54
CA VAL A 191 14.77 11.90 17.71
C VAL A 191 15.20 13.31 17.30
N HIS A 192 15.24 13.54 15.99
CA HIS A 192 15.60 14.81 15.39
C HIS A 192 14.36 15.56 14.87
N THR A 193 14.44 16.89 14.84
CA THR A 193 13.39 17.76 14.30
C THR A 193 13.71 18.11 12.86
N PHE A 194 12.90 17.60 11.91
CA PHE A 194 12.98 17.96 10.50
C PHE A 194 11.91 19.00 10.17
N LEU A 195 12.33 20.24 10.00
CA LEU A 195 11.44 21.34 9.57
C LEU A 195 11.37 21.40 8.04
N SER A 196 10.18 21.57 7.51
CA SER A 196 9.97 21.73 6.08
C SER A 196 8.93 22.81 5.76
N LYS A 197 9.04 23.42 4.57
CA LYS A 197 7.97 24.27 4.04
C LYS A 197 6.77 23.42 3.62
N ILE A 198 7.04 22.23 3.09
CA ILE A 198 6.04 21.25 2.66
C ILE A 198 6.50 19.85 3.05
N THR A 199 5.57 19.07 3.61
CA THR A 199 5.76 17.66 3.93
C THR A 199 4.91 16.79 3.01
N VAL A 200 5.46 15.65 2.57
CA VAL A 200 4.79 14.70 1.67
C VAL A 200 4.80 13.31 2.27
N MET A 201 3.62 12.74 2.48
CA MET A 201 3.43 11.36 2.87
C MET A 201 3.44 10.47 1.62
N ALA A 202 4.40 9.54 1.55
CA ALA A 202 4.54 8.52 0.52
C ALA A 202 4.84 7.16 1.15
N THR A 203 4.18 6.88 2.29
CA THR A 203 4.53 5.82 3.24
C THR A 203 3.98 4.44 2.88
N GLY A 204 3.31 4.29 1.74
CA GLY A 204 2.71 3.02 1.33
C GLY A 204 1.48 2.63 2.16
N GLY A 205 1.07 1.37 2.05
CA GLY A 205 -0.12 0.82 2.67
C GLY A 205 0.03 0.41 4.14
N CYS A 206 -0.88 -0.46 4.59
CA CYS A 206 -0.96 -0.89 5.99
C CYS A 206 -1.19 -2.40 6.17
N GLU A 207 -0.90 -3.20 5.15
CA GLU A 207 -1.27 -4.61 5.08
C GLU A 207 -0.55 -5.47 6.12
N ALA A 208 0.53 -4.97 6.75
CA ALA A 208 1.20 -5.62 7.87
C ALA A 208 0.31 -5.75 9.13
N VAL A 209 -0.85 -5.06 9.18
CA VAL A 209 -1.87 -5.27 10.24
C VAL A 209 -2.53 -6.66 10.14
N TYR A 210 -2.45 -7.31 8.97
CA TYR A 210 -2.93 -8.68 8.78
C TYR A 210 -1.81 -9.70 8.97
N ARG A 211 -2.18 -10.91 9.38
CA ARG A 211 -1.22 -12.01 9.54
C ARG A 211 -0.63 -12.44 8.20
N ASN A 212 -1.52 -12.62 7.21
CA ASN A 212 -1.13 -12.98 5.85
C ASN A 212 -1.12 -11.73 4.97
N THR A 213 0.05 -11.34 4.48
CA THR A 213 0.23 -10.20 3.59
C THR A 213 1.29 -10.49 2.53
N THR A 214 1.08 -9.99 1.31
CA THR A 214 2.08 -10.02 0.24
C THR A 214 3.03 -8.83 0.28
N ASN A 215 2.78 -7.86 1.17
CA ASN A 215 3.57 -6.65 1.29
C ASN A 215 4.70 -6.82 2.30
N PRO A 216 5.84 -6.10 2.14
CA PRO A 216 6.91 -6.13 3.13
C PRO A 216 6.41 -5.66 4.49
N LEU A 217 7.02 -6.17 5.56
CA LEU A 217 6.58 -5.90 6.94
C LEU A 217 6.66 -4.42 7.34
N VAL A 218 7.33 -3.60 6.56
CA VAL A 218 7.37 -2.15 6.72
C VAL A 218 6.03 -1.45 6.36
N ALA A 219 5.06 -2.16 5.78
CA ALA A 219 3.74 -1.61 5.41
C ALA A 219 2.80 -1.55 6.63
N THR A 220 3.13 -0.72 7.62
CA THR A 220 2.45 -0.59 8.92
C THR A 220 1.46 0.58 9.02
N GLY A 221 1.25 1.31 7.91
CA GLY A 221 0.27 2.41 7.83
C GLY A 221 0.70 3.70 8.54
N ASP A 222 2.00 3.93 8.66
CA ASP A 222 2.57 5.01 9.49
C ASP A 222 2.04 6.40 9.12
N GLY A 223 2.06 6.76 7.84
CA GLY A 223 1.59 8.07 7.38
C GLY A 223 0.10 8.28 7.64
N ILE A 224 -0.70 7.24 7.44
CA ILE A 224 -2.15 7.27 7.69
C ILE A 224 -2.42 7.51 9.18
N ALA A 225 -1.74 6.77 10.05
CA ALA A 225 -1.87 6.89 11.50
C ALA A 225 -1.42 8.28 12.00
N MET A 226 -0.27 8.79 11.53
CA MET A 226 0.22 10.12 11.89
C MET A 226 -0.76 11.22 11.48
N VAL A 227 -1.29 11.17 10.26
CA VAL A 227 -2.28 12.15 9.77
C VAL A 227 -3.59 12.07 10.55
N TYR A 228 -4.04 10.85 10.90
CA TYR A 228 -5.22 10.64 11.72
C TYR A 228 -5.04 11.24 13.14
N ARG A 229 -3.91 11.00 13.80
CA ARG A 229 -3.60 11.60 15.11
C ARG A 229 -3.52 13.12 15.03
N ALA A 230 -2.97 13.66 13.94
CA ALA A 230 -2.94 15.10 13.66
C ALA A 230 -4.30 15.69 13.25
N LYS A 231 -5.40 14.92 13.34
CA LYS A 231 -6.78 15.31 13.01
C LYS A 231 -7.03 15.54 11.53
N GLY A 232 -6.16 15.05 10.65
CA GLY A 232 -6.39 15.02 9.21
C GLY A 232 -7.48 14.02 8.80
N SER A 233 -8.01 14.19 7.60
CA SER A 233 -9.09 13.35 7.05
C SER A 233 -8.54 12.06 6.47
N VAL A 234 -9.13 10.93 6.85
CA VAL A 234 -8.84 9.58 6.33
C VAL A 234 -10.15 8.96 5.86
N LYS A 235 -10.15 8.28 4.71
CA LYS A 235 -11.36 7.78 4.06
C LYS A 235 -11.15 6.40 3.43
N ASP A 236 -12.24 5.63 3.30
CA ASP A 236 -12.35 4.38 2.55
C ASP A 236 -11.38 3.27 3.04
N MET A 237 -11.02 3.30 4.33
CA MET A 237 -10.09 2.35 4.95
C MET A 237 -10.60 0.90 4.96
N GLU A 238 -11.90 0.68 4.87
CA GLU A 238 -12.52 -0.64 4.83
C GLU A 238 -12.25 -1.42 3.54
N PHE A 239 -11.78 -0.74 2.48
CA PHE A 239 -11.49 -1.35 1.20
C PHE A 239 -10.06 -1.89 1.13
N ILE A 240 -9.82 -3.02 1.76
CA ILE A 240 -8.57 -3.78 1.70
C ILE A 240 -8.71 -4.87 0.64
N GLN A 241 -7.86 -4.83 -0.38
CA GLN A 241 -7.78 -5.86 -1.40
C GLN A 241 -6.95 -7.04 -0.89
N PHE A 242 -7.53 -8.24 -0.94
CA PHE A 242 -6.81 -9.49 -0.69
C PHE A 242 -6.46 -10.15 -2.02
N HIS A 243 -5.20 -10.52 -2.19
CA HIS A 243 -4.80 -11.38 -3.30
C HIS A 243 -5.22 -12.82 -2.98
N PRO A 244 -5.96 -13.49 -3.87
CA PRO A 244 -6.53 -14.80 -3.54
C PRO A 244 -5.50 -15.92 -3.40
N THR A 245 -4.38 -15.84 -4.12
CA THR A 245 -3.40 -16.90 -4.24
C THR A 245 -2.00 -16.43 -3.84
N ALA A 246 -1.76 -16.27 -2.54
CA ALA A 246 -0.42 -16.18 -1.97
C ALA A 246 0.03 -17.57 -1.50
N LEU A 247 1.31 -17.90 -1.69
CA LEU A 247 1.89 -19.15 -1.24
C LEU A 247 1.73 -19.28 0.27
N TYR A 248 1.05 -20.34 0.71
CA TYR A 248 0.91 -20.65 2.12
C TYR A 248 2.10 -21.46 2.61
N HIS A 249 2.95 -20.81 3.38
CA HIS A 249 4.04 -21.47 4.11
C HIS A 249 4.09 -20.91 5.52
N PRO A 250 3.79 -21.70 6.57
CA PRO A 250 3.74 -21.22 7.94
C PRO A 250 5.04 -20.56 8.39
N GLY A 251 4.98 -19.33 8.83
CA GLY A 251 6.12 -18.56 9.30
C GLY A 251 6.75 -17.62 8.26
N ASP A 252 6.49 -17.79 6.98
CA ASP A 252 6.97 -16.87 5.94
C ASP A 252 6.16 -15.56 5.97
N ARG A 253 6.86 -14.45 6.11
CA ARG A 253 6.30 -13.09 5.99
C ARG A 253 7.34 -12.17 5.32
N PRO A 254 6.98 -11.50 4.24
CA PRO A 254 5.70 -11.53 3.52
C PRO A 254 5.44 -12.87 2.81
N SER A 255 4.15 -13.17 2.56
CA SER A 255 3.76 -14.33 1.76
C SER A 255 4.16 -14.14 0.29
N PHE A 256 4.77 -15.14 -0.32
CA PHE A 256 5.17 -15.06 -1.73
C PHE A 256 3.94 -15.06 -2.65
N LEU A 257 3.88 -14.09 -3.56
CA LEU A 257 2.77 -13.94 -4.49
C LEU A 257 2.80 -15.03 -5.58
N ILE A 258 1.72 -15.80 -5.72
CA ILE A 258 1.46 -16.63 -6.89
C ILE A 258 0.60 -15.83 -7.85
N THR A 259 1.20 -15.34 -8.93
CA THR A 259 0.57 -14.41 -9.87
C THR A 259 -0.77 -14.90 -10.42
N GLU A 260 -1.67 -13.97 -10.69
CA GLU A 260 -2.96 -14.26 -11.36
C GLU A 260 -2.79 -14.91 -12.73
N ALA A 261 -1.67 -14.63 -13.41
CA ALA A 261 -1.35 -15.25 -14.69
C ALA A 261 -1.34 -16.79 -14.63
N MET A 262 -1.02 -17.39 -13.47
CA MET A 262 -1.08 -18.85 -13.31
C MET A 262 -2.52 -19.39 -13.40
N ARG A 263 -3.50 -18.67 -12.85
CA ARG A 263 -4.93 -19.00 -13.03
C ARG A 263 -5.36 -18.76 -14.50
N GLY A 264 -4.87 -17.69 -15.12
CA GLY A 264 -5.05 -17.42 -16.55
C GLY A 264 -4.46 -18.50 -17.46
N TYR A 265 -3.32 -19.08 -17.07
CA TYR A 265 -2.69 -20.22 -17.76
C TYR A 265 -3.51 -21.51 -17.63
N GLY A 266 -4.44 -21.56 -16.66
CA GLY A 266 -5.40 -22.66 -16.47
C GLY A 266 -5.23 -23.43 -15.16
N ALA A 267 -4.53 -22.88 -14.16
CA ALA A 267 -4.47 -23.49 -12.84
C ALA A 267 -5.85 -23.48 -12.16
N VAL A 268 -6.16 -24.55 -11.44
CA VAL A 268 -7.48 -24.83 -10.85
C VAL A 268 -7.38 -24.82 -9.32
N LEU A 269 -8.34 -24.19 -8.65
CA LEU A 269 -8.44 -24.17 -7.19
C LEU A 269 -9.10 -25.46 -6.66
N ARG A 270 -8.45 -26.12 -5.69
CA ARG A 270 -8.92 -27.33 -5.03
C ARG A 270 -8.88 -27.17 -3.50
N ASN A 271 -9.84 -27.78 -2.82
CA ASN A 271 -9.78 -27.95 -1.36
C ASN A 271 -8.75 -29.01 -0.95
N LEU A 272 -8.49 -29.20 0.35
CA LEU A 272 -7.53 -30.19 0.82
C LEU A 272 -7.93 -31.64 0.46
N GLY A 273 -9.18 -31.91 0.16
CA GLY A 273 -9.66 -33.19 -0.39
C GLY A 273 -9.38 -33.39 -1.88
N GLY A 274 -8.80 -32.41 -2.58
CA GLY A 274 -8.51 -32.45 -4.02
C GLY A 274 -9.70 -32.07 -4.91
N GLU A 275 -10.85 -31.68 -4.37
CA GLU A 275 -12.05 -31.35 -5.12
C GLU A 275 -12.04 -29.89 -5.60
N GLU A 276 -12.45 -29.64 -6.83
CA GLU A 276 -12.71 -28.32 -7.36
C GLU A 276 -13.95 -27.70 -6.68
N PHE A 277 -13.87 -26.46 -6.25
CA PHE A 277 -14.96 -25.82 -5.51
C PHE A 277 -15.52 -24.54 -6.13
N MET A 278 -14.79 -23.90 -7.04
CA MET A 278 -15.17 -22.60 -7.60
C MET A 278 -16.53 -22.60 -8.32
N HIS A 279 -16.96 -23.75 -8.86
CA HIS A 279 -18.27 -23.89 -9.50
C HIS A 279 -19.47 -23.59 -8.57
N LYS A 280 -19.27 -23.65 -7.24
CA LYS A 280 -20.29 -23.28 -6.24
C LYS A 280 -20.46 -21.77 -6.11
N TYR A 281 -19.48 -20.97 -6.56
CA TYR A 281 -19.39 -19.55 -6.29
C TYR A 281 -19.54 -18.67 -7.53
N ASP A 282 -18.94 -19.06 -8.66
CA ASP A 282 -18.97 -18.24 -9.88
C ASP A 282 -18.81 -19.11 -11.14
N PRO A 283 -19.60 -18.85 -12.21
CA PRO A 283 -19.52 -19.62 -13.46
C PRO A 283 -18.20 -19.44 -14.21
N ARG A 284 -17.42 -18.39 -13.92
CA ARG A 284 -16.08 -18.18 -14.49
C ARG A 284 -15.01 -19.02 -13.80
N LEU A 285 -15.38 -19.79 -12.78
CA LEU A 285 -14.50 -20.68 -12.01
C LEU A 285 -13.28 -19.94 -11.44
N SER A 286 -12.09 -20.52 -11.55
CA SER A 286 -10.83 -19.93 -11.05
C SER A 286 -10.42 -18.62 -11.75
N LEU A 287 -11.09 -18.25 -12.84
CA LEU A 287 -10.92 -16.98 -13.57
C LEU A 287 -11.89 -15.87 -13.13
N ALA A 288 -12.70 -16.10 -12.11
CA ALA A 288 -13.54 -15.06 -11.52
C ALA A 288 -12.66 -13.91 -10.96
N PRO A 289 -13.19 -12.68 -10.79
CA PRO A 289 -12.50 -11.55 -10.18
C PRO A 289 -11.90 -11.90 -8.82
N ARG A 290 -10.80 -11.22 -8.48
CA ARG A 290 -9.98 -11.50 -7.27
C ARG A 290 -10.81 -11.52 -5.99
N ASP A 291 -11.74 -10.59 -5.83
CA ASP A 291 -12.61 -10.49 -4.65
C ASP A 291 -13.55 -11.70 -4.52
N ILE A 292 -14.10 -12.20 -5.63
CA ILE A 292 -14.94 -13.40 -5.65
C ILE A 292 -14.11 -14.63 -5.29
N VAL A 293 -12.94 -14.78 -5.91
CA VAL A 293 -12.05 -15.93 -5.64
C VAL A 293 -11.56 -15.90 -4.19
N ALA A 294 -11.15 -14.73 -3.67
CA ALA A 294 -10.71 -14.60 -2.28
C ALA A 294 -11.83 -14.95 -1.29
N ARG A 295 -13.08 -14.51 -1.54
CA ARG A 295 -14.25 -14.89 -0.73
C ARG A 295 -14.54 -16.38 -0.79
N ALA A 296 -14.43 -16.99 -1.97
CA ALA A 296 -14.65 -18.42 -2.12
C ALA A 296 -13.62 -19.24 -1.33
N ILE A 297 -12.33 -18.89 -1.42
CA ILE A 297 -11.27 -19.54 -0.66
C ILE A 297 -11.47 -19.35 0.85
N ASP A 298 -11.71 -18.12 1.30
CA ASP A 298 -11.96 -17.81 2.71
C ASP A 298 -13.15 -18.63 3.27
N ASN A 299 -14.21 -18.79 2.48
CA ASN A 299 -15.38 -19.58 2.87
C ASN A 299 -15.07 -21.09 2.94
N GLU A 300 -14.38 -21.67 1.95
CA GLU A 300 -13.99 -23.09 1.97
C GLU A 300 -13.07 -23.38 3.17
N MET A 301 -12.08 -22.52 3.41
CA MET A 301 -11.18 -22.64 4.57
C MET A 301 -11.95 -22.63 5.89
N LYS A 302 -12.85 -21.65 6.08
CA LYS A 302 -13.62 -21.50 7.33
C LYS A 302 -14.65 -22.62 7.55
N GLN A 303 -15.30 -23.09 6.50
CA GLN A 303 -16.25 -24.20 6.61
C GLN A 303 -15.59 -25.53 7.00
N ARG A 304 -14.35 -25.74 6.59
CA ARG A 304 -13.60 -26.96 6.83
C ARG A 304 -12.65 -26.89 8.03
N GLY A 305 -12.40 -25.69 8.55
CA GLY A 305 -11.38 -25.46 9.59
C GLY A 305 -9.96 -25.62 9.06
N GLU A 306 -9.74 -25.32 7.79
CA GLU A 306 -8.47 -25.46 7.07
C GLU A 306 -7.77 -24.10 6.96
N ASP A 307 -6.43 -24.08 6.93
CA ASP A 307 -5.62 -22.86 6.88
C ASP A 307 -5.25 -22.45 5.43
N HIS A 308 -5.49 -23.30 4.44
CA HIS A 308 -5.17 -23.06 3.04
C HIS A 308 -6.03 -23.92 2.10
N VAL A 309 -5.92 -23.65 0.81
CA VAL A 309 -6.42 -24.47 -0.29
C VAL A 309 -5.28 -24.78 -1.24
N TYR A 310 -5.52 -25.55 -2.29
CA TYR A 310 -4.53 -25.84 -3.31
C TYR A 310 -4.81 -25.11 -4.63
N LEU A 311 -3.73 -24.72 -5.31
CA LEU A 311 -3.74 -24.31 -6.70
C LEU A 311 -3.04 -25.40 -7.52
N ASP A 312 -3.78 -26.05 -8.41
CA ASP A 312 -3.33 -27.18 -9.21
C ASP A 312 -3.01 -26.71 -10.65
N VAL A 313 -1.78 -26.92 -11.08
CA VAL A 313 -1.28 -26.71 -12.45
C VAL A 313 -0.67 -27.98 -13.04
N THR A 314 -0.74 -29.13 -12.33
CA THR A 314 -0.08 -30.39 -12.67
C THR A 314 -0.60 -31.02 -13.96
N HIS A 315 -1.78 -30.62 -14.43
CA HIS A 315 -2.39 -31.10 -15.69
C HIS A 315 -1.84 -30.39 -16.94
N LYS A 316 -0.94 -29.40 -16.76
CA LYS A 316 -0.27 -28.66 -17.85
C LYS A 316 1.06 -29.30 -18.19
N ASP A 317 1.58 -28.96 -19.38
CA ASP A 317 2.92 -29.41 -19.77
C ASP A 317 3.99 -28.92 -18.79
N PRO A 318 4.83 -29.81 -18.24
CA PRO A 318 5.83 -29.43 -17.25
C PRO A 318 6.88 -28.43 -17.73
N GLU A 319 7.36 -28.55 -18.97
CA GLU A 319 8.40 -27.68 -19.49
C GLU A 319 7.85 -26.30 -19.85
N GLU A 320 6.64 -26.24 -20.40
CA GLU A 320 5.93 -24.98 -20.62
C GLU A 320 5.64 -24.27 -19.28
N THR A 321 5.20 -24.98 -18.28
CA THR A 321 4.91 -24.43 -16.94
C THR A 321 6.16 -23.80 -16.32
N LYS A 322 7.30 -24.49 -16.35
CA LYS A 322 8.59 -23.97 -15.88
C LYS A 322 9.04 -22.73 -16.64
N LYS A 323 8.83 -22.71 -17.96
CA LYS A 323 9.19 -21.60 -18.84
C LYS A 323 8.32 -20.37 -18.59
N HIS A 324 7.02 -20.55 -18.35
CA HIS A 324 6.09 -19.45 -18.07
C HIS A 324 6.26 -18.86 -16.67
N PHE A 325 6.63 -19.68 -15.66
CA PHE A 325 6.68 -19.28 -14.26
C PHE A 325 8.00 -19.67 -13.58
N PRO A 326 9.17 -19.22 -14.09
CA PRO A 326 10.46 -19.67 -13.60
C PRO A 326 10.73 -19.30 -12.14
N ASN A 327 10.31 -18.12 -11.70
CA ASN A 327 10.51 -17.66 -10.32
C ASN A 327 9.58 -18.37 -9.34
N ILE A 328 8.32 -18.60 -9.72
CA ILE A 328 7.37 -19.38 -8.91
C ILE A 328 7.87 -20.83 -8.79
N TYR A 329 8.29 -21.44 -9.89
CA TYR A 329 8.86 -22.79 -9.88
C TYR A 329 10.07 -22.88 -8.93
N LYS A 330 11.03 -21.95 -9.08
CA LYS A 330 12.23 -21.89 -8.22
C LYS A 330 11.88 -21.70 -6.74
N LYS A 331 10.96 -20.79 -6.42
CA LYS A 331 10.53 -20.54 -5.03
C LYS A 331 9.84 -21.77 -4.44
N CYS A 332 8.87 -22.34 -5.14
CA CYS A 332 8.15 -23.54 -4.67
C CYS A 332 9.11 -24.72 -4.50
N LEU A 333 10.00 -24.96 -5.47
CA LEU A 333 10.99 -26.02 -5.41
C LEU A 333 11.95 -25.86 -4.22
N SER A 334 12.32 -24.63 -3.85
CA SER A 334 13.15 -24.36 -2.65
C SER A 334 12.47 -24.74 -1.35
N LEU A 335 11.15 -24.90 -1.36
CA LEU A 335 10.32 -25.36 -0.25
C LEU A 335 9.90 -26.84 -0.39
N GLY A 336 10.47 -27.57 -1.36
CA GLY A 336 10.18 -28.97 -1.60
C GLY A 336 8.91 -29.23 -2.42
N ILE A 337 8.33 -28.20 -3.08
CA ILE A 337 7.10 -28.30 -3.87
C ILE A 337 7.48 -28.22 -5.36
N ASP A 338 7.37 -29.33 -6.07
CA ASP A 338 7.50 -29.36 -7.54
C ASP A 338 6.13 -29.09 -8.17
N ILE A 339 5.88 -27.86 -8.59
CA ILE A 339 4.58 -27.42 -9.14
C ILE A 339 4.10 -28.19 -10.36
N THR A 340 5.00 -28.96 -11.00
CA THR A 340 4.63 -29.86 -12.12
C THR A 340 4.09 -31.20 -11.68
N LYS A 341 4.16 -31.50 -10.38
CA LYS A 341 3.72 -32.77 -9.77
C LYS A 341 2.87 -32.57 -8.52
N ASP A 342 3.13 -31.49 -7.80
CA ASP A 342 2.52 -31.19 -6.52
C ASP A 342 1.56 -30.00 -6.63
N TYR A 343 0.49 -30.02 -5.87
CA TYR A 343 -0.39 -28.87 -5.73
C TYR A 343 0.28 -27.78 -4.89
N ILE A 344 0.12 -26.53 -5.30
CA ILE A 344 0.69 -25.37 -4.59
C ILE A 344 -0.26 -24.99 -3.45
N PRO A 345 0.17 -25.04 -2.17
CA PRO A 345 -0.66 -24.54 -1.08
C PRO A 345 -0.79 -23.02 -1.17
N VAL A 346 -2.02 -22.50 -1.19
CA VAL A 346 -2.30 -21.07 -1.30
C VAL A 346 -3.37 -20.62 -0.30
N ALA A 347 -3.24 -19.38 0.16
CA ALA A 347 -4.25 -18.72 0.98
C ALA A 347 -4.38 -17.25 0.54
N PRO A 348 -5.54 -16.60 0.79
CA PRO A 348 -5.67 -15.18 0.57
C PRO A 348 -4.73 -14.39 1.49
N ALA A 349 -4.15 -13.31 0.96
CA ALA A 349 -3.28 -12.42 1.73
C ALA A 349 -3.63 -10.96 1.44
N ALA A 350 -3.56 -10.09 2.46
CA ALA A 350 -3.74 -8.66 2.30
C ALA A 350 -2.70 -8.11 1.33
N HIS A 351 -3.14 -7.27 0.37
CA HIS A 351 -2.33 -6.93 -0.80
C HIS A 351 -2.30 -5.45 -1.12
N TYR A 352 -3.41 -4.72 -0.95
CA TYR A 352 -3.49 -3.30 -1.29
C TYR A 352 -4.61 -2.58 -0.54
N LEU A 353 -4.32 -1.35 -0.06
CA LEU A 353 -5.31 -0.45 0.52
C LEU A 353 -5.85 0.52 -0.55
N CYS A 354 -7.16 0.50 -0.80
CA CYS A 354 -7.80 1.45 -1.73
C CYS A 354 -8.13 2.81 -1.07
N GLY A 355 -8.20 2.85 0.25
CA GLY A 355 -8.41 4.05 1.05
C GLY A 355 -7.13 4.75 1.48
N GLY A 356 -7.20 5.55 2.54
CA GLY A 356 -6.05 6.25 3.12
C GLY A 356 -6.31 7.71 3.44
N ILE A 357 -5.25 8.53 3.43
CA ILE A 357 -5.30 9.97 3.65
C ILE A 357 -6.09 10.62 2.50
N LYS A 358 -7.24 11.25 2.81
CA LYS A 358 -8.05 11.92 1.81
C LYS A 358 -7.31 13.11 1.21
N VAL A 359 -7.22 13.14 -0.12
CA VAL A 359 -6.57 14.21 -0.88
C VAL A 359 -7.48 14.78 -1.97
N ASP A 360 -7.11 15.96 -2.46
CA ASP A 360 -7.68 16.55 -3.67
C ASP A 360 -6.94 16.08 -4.94
N LEU A 361 -7.33 16.59 -6.10
CA LEU A 361 -6.70 16.25 -7.39
C LEU A 361 -5.22 16.68 -7.51
N ASN A 362 -4.70 17.45 -6.55
CA ASN A 362 -3.31 17.84 -6.46
C ASN A 362 -2.53 17.04 -5.42
N GLY A 363 -3.13 16.03 -4.79
CA GLY A 363 -2.53 15.30 -3.69
C GLY A 363 -2.47 16.05 -2.36
N GLN A 364 -3.13 17.22 -2.24
CA GLN A 364 -3.13 18.02 -1.02
C GLN A 364 -4.12 17.43 -0.02
N SER A 365 -3.68 17.22 1.22
CA SER A 365 -4.52 16.71 2.30
C SER A 365 -5.36 17.82 2.95
N SER A 366 -6.19 17.45 3.93
CA SER A 366 -6.94 18.41 4.75
C SER A 366 -6.05 19.26 5.68
N ILE A 367 -4.79 18.90 5.85
CA ILE A 367 -3.78 19.64 6.62
C ILE A 367 -2.97 20.48 5.62
N ARG A 368 -2.90 21.79 5.84
CA ARG A 368 -2.13 22.69 4.97
C ARG A 368 -0.64 22.35 5.03
N ARG A 369 0.09 22.51 3.93
CA ARG A 369 1.50 22.17 3.75
C ARG A 369 1.79 20.66 3.84
N LEU A 370 0.74 19.81 3.83
CA LEU A 370 0.85 18.36 3.84
C LEU A 370 0.17 17.77 2.61
N TYR A 371 0.92 16.98 1.87
CA TYR A 371 0.47 16.20 0.72
C TYR A 371 0.53 14.72 1.06
N ALA A 372 -0.27 13.92 0.36
CA ALA A 372 -0.16 12.46 0.41
C ALA A 372 -0.29 11.90 -1.01
N ILE A 373 0.58 10.95 -1.35
CA ILE A 373 0.70 10.38 -2.70
C ILE A 373 0.98 8.88 -2.62
N GLY A 374 0.62 8.15 -3.67
CA GLY A 374 0.72 6.69 -3.69
C GLY A 374 -0.25 6.04 -2.71
N GLU A 375 -0.01 4.80 -2.36
CA GLU A 375 -0.95 3.93 -1.64
C GLU A 375 -1.42 4.47 -0.28
N CYS A 376 -0.66 5.31 0.43
CA CYS A 376 -1.14 5.93 1.67
C CYS A 376 -2.24 6.98 1.44
N SER A 377 -2.52 7.37 0.20
CA SER A 377 -3.49 8.41 -0.16
C SER A 377 -4.79 7.82 -0.70
N CYS A 378 -5.91 8.37 -0.28
CA CYS A 378 -7.22 8.13 -0.87
C CYS A 378 -7.50 9.23 -1.91
N THR A 379 -7.13 8.95 -3.15
CA THR A 379 -7.34 9.85 -4.31
C THR A 379 -8.75 9.77 -4.86
N GLY A 380 -9.44 8.65 -4.60
CA GLY A 380 -10.71 8.29 -5.22
C GLY A 380 -10.56 7.47 -6.51
N LEU A 381 -9.33 7.22 -7.00
CA LEU A 381 -9.10 6.40 -8.20
C LEU A 381 -9.70 5.01 -8.08
N HIS A 382 -9.42 4.33 -6.97
CA HIS A 382 -9.71 2.90 -6.81
C HIS A 382 -11.16 2.61 -6.41
N GLY A 383 -11.88 3.58 -5.85
CA GLY A 383 -13.23 3.33 -5.36
C GLY A 383 -13.31 2.13 -4.42
N GLY A 384 -14.23 1.21 -4.68
CA GLY A 384 -14.43 0.02 -3.85
C GLY A 384 -13.44 -1.13 -4.08
N ASN A 385 -12.68 -1.10 -5.20
CA ASN A 385 -11.69 -2.13 -5.53
C ASN A 385 -10.72 -1.63 -6.61
N ARG A 386 -9.45 -1.93 -6.46
CA ARG A 386 -8.38 -1.51 -7.36
C ARG A 386 -8.34 -2.39 -8.62
N LEU A 387 -8.33 -1.75 -9.79
CA LEU A 387 -7.95 -2.40 -11.04
C LEU A 387 -6.45 -2.72 -11.01
N ALA A 388 -6.06 -3.91 -11.43
CA ALA A 388 -4.66 -4.34 -11.47
C ALA A 388 -3.79 -3.33 -12.24
N SER A 389 -2.53 -3.16 -11.84
CA SER A 389 -1.54 -2.25 -12.43
C SER A 389 -1.88 -0.74 -12.43
N ASN A 390 -2.99 -0.32 -11.80
CA ASN A 390 -3.32 1.09 -11.62
C ASN A 390 -2.59 1.75 -10.43
N SER A 391 -2.05 0.99 -9.48
CA SER A 391 -1.39 1.55 -8.29
C SER A 391 -0.10 2.30 -8.59
N LEU A 392 0.75 1.75 -9.45
CA LEU A 392 2.03 2.38 -9.79
C LEU A 392 1.82 3.65 -10.63
N ILE A 393 0.84 3.63 -11.55
CA ILE A 393 0.54 4.83 -12.35
C ILE A 393 -0.13 5.93 -11.52
N GLU A 394 -1.01 5.61 -10.58
CA GLU A 394 -1.55 6.56 -9.60
C GLU A 394 -0.41 7.28 -8.87
N ALA A 395 0.55 6.50 -8.35
CA ALA A 395 1.66 7.02 -7.57
C ALA A 395 2.46 8.09 -8.35
N VAL A 396 2.80 7.84 -9.61
CA VAL A 396 3.60 8.80 -10.40
C VAL A 396 2.80 9.98 -10.92
N VAL A 397 1.50 9.80 -11.24
CA VAL A 397 0.63 10.90 -11.66
C VAL A 397 0.37 11.85 -10.49
N TYR A 398 0.05 11.33 -9.31
CA TYR A 398 -0.15 12.18 -8.14
C TYR A 398 1.16 12.77 -7.60
N ALA A 399 2.31 12.10 -7.78
CA ALA A 399 3.62 12.70 -7.50
C ALA A 399 3.86 13.95 -8.39
N ASP A 400 3.49 13.88 -9.68
CA ASP A 400 3.58 15.00 -10.61
C ASP A 400 2.63 16.15 -10.26
N ALA A 401 1.36 15.82 -9.97
CA ALA A 401 0.35 16.78 -9.58
C ALA A 401 0.73 17.53 -8.29
N ALA A 402 1.18 16.78 -7.27
CA ALA A 402 1.63 17.32 -6.01
C ALA A 402 2.89 18.20 -6.18
N ALA A 403 3.85 17.78 -7.01
CA ALA A 403 5.04 18.57 -7.29
C ALA A 403 4.67 19.90 -7.97
N LYS A 404 3.85 19.88 -9.02
CA LYS A 404 3.40 21.10 -9.72
C LYS A 404 2.67 22.06 -8.79
N HIS A 405 1.69 21.57 -8.04
CA HIS A 405 0.90 22.40 -7.14
C HIS A 405 1.76 22.93 -6.00
N SER A 406 2.54 22.09 -5.33
CA SER A 406 3.36 22.50 -4.20
C SER A 406 4.41 23.55 -4.58
N LEU A 407 5.05 23.43 -5.75
CA LEU A 407 5.99 24.44 -6.29
C LEU A 407 5.31 25.79 -6.51
N SER A 408 4.04 25.82 -6.89
CA SER A 408 3.30 27.08 -7.13
C SER A 408 2.94 27.83 -5.84
N VAL A 409 2.95 27.17 -4.70
CA VAL A 409 2.52 27.75 -3.42
C VAL A 409 3.62 27.85 -2.36
N MET A 410 4.72 27.10 -2.50
CA MET A 410 5.73 26.95 -1.44
C MET A 410 6.46 28.24 -1.09
N ASP A 411 6.65 29.15 -2.03
CA ASP A 411 7.35 30.42 -1.78
C ASP A 411 6.56 31.36 -0.85
N ARG A 412 5.30 31.03 -0.54
CA ARG A 412 4.47 31.68 0.48
C ARG A 412 4.74 31.17 1.90
N TYR A 413 5.55 30.14 2.03
CA TYR A 413 5.78 29.44 3.30
C TYR A 413 7.20 29.65 3.81
N GLU A 414 7.26 29.97 5.10
CA GLU A 414 8.49 30.10 5.85
C GLU A 414 8.62 28.96 6.87
N PHE A 415 9.86 28.70 7.31
CA PHE A 415 10.11 27.78 8.41
C PHE A 415 9.54 28.35 9.71
N ASN A 416 8.84 27.54 10.47
CA ASN A 416 8.39 27.93 11.80
C ASN A 416 9.54 27.77 12.79
N GLN A 417 9.93 28.86 13.43
CA GLN A 417 11.02 28.89 14.40
C GLN A 417 10.57 28.48 15.83
N ASP A 418 9.25 28.48 16.09
CA ASP A 418 8.67 28.21 17.41
C ASP A 418 8.44 26.71 17.66
N VAL A 419 8.81 25.84 16.72
CA VAL A 419 8.67 24.38 16.87
C VAL A 419 9.66 23.90 17.93
N PRO A 420 9.17 23.27 19.03
CA PRO A 420 10.07 22.71 20.04
C PRO A 420 10.84 21.49 19.49
N GLU A 421 12.01 21.23 20.05
CA GLU A 421 12.67 19.95 19.84
C GLU A 421 11.88 18.82 20.52
N TRP A 422 12.11 17.57 20.10
CA TRP A 422 11.53 16.42 20.76
C TRP A 422 11.96 16.38 22.23
N ASN A 423 10.98 16.17 23.11
CA ASN A 423 11.25 16.04 24.54
C ASN A 423 10.99 14.60 24.99
N ASP A 424 12.03 13.91 25.41
CA ASP A 424 11.98 12.57 25.99
C ASP A 424 12.36 12.55 27.49
N GLU A 425 12.37 13.72 28.14
CA GLU A 425 12.67 13.85 29.55
C GLU A 425 11.69 13.01 30.40
N GLY A 426 12.24 12.23 31.31
CA GLY A 426 11.47 11.34 32.19
C GLY A 426 11.06 10.02 31.54
N THR A 427 11.38 9.77 30.27
CA THR A 427 11.15 8.48 29.63
C THR A 427 12.26 7.48 29.93
N ILE A 428 11.94 6.19 29.90
CA ILE A 428 12.86 5.08 30.13
C ILE A 428 13.04 4.24 28.87
N THR A 429 14.13 3.51 28.75
CA THR A 429 14.27 2.48 27.72
C THR A 429 13.35 1.32 28.05
N ASN A 430 12.55 0.87 27.05
CA ASN A 430 11.69 -0.30 27.24
C ASN A 430 12.54 -1.58 27.20
N GLU A 431 12.66 -2.27 28.32
CA GLU A 431 13.37 -3.54 28.42
C GLU A 431 12.47 -4.75 28.12
N GLU A 432 11.14 -4.58 28.27
CA GLU A 432 10.15 -5.64 28.05
C GLU A 432 9.63 -5.67 26.60
N ARG A 433 10.49 -6.06 25.67
CA ARG A 433 10.12 -6.18 24.24
C ARG A 433 8.93 -7.10 23.98
N VAL A 434 8.66 -8.06 24.89
CA VAL A 434 7.53 -8.97 24.78
C VAL A 434 6.18 -8.24 24.73
N LEU A 435 6.03 -7.10 25.41
CA LEU A 435 4.81 -6.30 25.41
C LEU A 435 4.47 -5.80 23.99
N ILE A 436 5.50 -5.36 23.26
CA ILE A 436 5.33 -4.88 21.89
C ILE A 436 5.08 -6.05 20.92
N THR A 437 5.94 -7.06 20.97
CA THR A 437 5.86 -8.18 20.01
C THR A 437 4.61 -9.01 20.17
N GLN A 438 4.11 -9.19 21.40
CA GLN A 438 2.86 -9.90 21.65
C GLN A 438 1.66 -9.07 21.17
N SER A 439 1.62 -7.77 21.49
CA SER A 439 0.53 -6.89 21.03
C SER A 439 0.47 -6.80 19.50
N MET A 440 1.62 -6.77 18.79
CA MET A 440 1.64 -6.86 17.33
C MET A 440 0.97 -8.14 16.80
N LYS A 441 1.28 -9.30 17.42
CA LYS A 441 0.65 -10.58 17.06
C LYS A 441 -0.87 -10.55 17.32
N GLU A 442 -1.30 -9.94 18.42
CA GLU A 442 -2.72 -9.80 18.74
C GLU A 442 -3.45 -8.92 17.72
N VAL A 443 -2.87 -7.78 17.32
CA VAL A 443 -3.41 -6.95 16.23
C VAL A 443 -3.57 -7.81 14.97
N ASN A 444 -2.55 -8.55 14.55
CA ASN A 444 -2.61 -9.40 13.37
C ASN A 444 -3.73 -10.45 13.47
N GLN A 445 -3.88 -11.09 14.63
CA GLN A 445 -4.93 -12.10 14.85
C GLN A 445 -6.33 -11.49 14.85
N ILE A 446 -6.51 -10.33 15.49
CA ILE A 446 -7.79 -9.61 15.52
C ILE A 446 -8.22 -9.21 14.11
N MET A 447 -7.30 -8.61 13.34
CA MET A 447 -7.60 -8.15 12.00
C MET A 447 -7.89 -9.30 11.05
N GLU A 448 -7.09 -10.38 11.06
CA GLU A 448 -7.31 -11.56 10.22
C GLU A 448 -8.64 -12.25 10.55
N ALA A 449 -8.93 -12.48 11.83
CA ALA A 449 -10.10 -13.25 12.25
C ALA A 449 -11.44 -12.47 12.14
N TYR A 450 -11.41 -11.17 12.42
CA TYR A 450 -12.65 -10.39 12.59
C TYR A 450 -12.86 -9.29 11.54
N VAL A 451 -11.79 -8.80 10.89
CA VAL A 451 -11.84 -7.66 9.95
C VAL A 451 -11.29 -8.05 8.58
N GLY A 452 -11.23 -9.34 8.29
CA GLY A 452 -10.73 -9.89 7.04
C GLY A 452 -11.72 -9.75 5.88
N ILE A 453 -11.74 -10.76 4.99
CA ILE A 453 -12.49 -10.76 3.72
C ILE A 453 -14.00 -10.77 3.95
N VAL A 454 -14.48 -11.64 4.84
CA VAL A 454 -15.91 -11.76 5.19
C VAL A 454 -16.14 -11.22 6.60
N ARG A 455 -16.93 -10.19 6.71
CA ARG A 455 -17.19 -9.43 7.93
C ARG A 455 -18.60 -9.65 8.46
N SER A 456 -18.81 -9.31 9.74
CA SER A 456 -20.13 -9.22 10.36
C SER A 456 -20.10 -8.19 11.48
N ASN A 457 -21.28 -7.63 11.83
CA ASN A 457 -21.40 -6.67 12.93
C ASN A 457 -20.81 -7.24 14.23
N THR A 458 -21.10 -8.52 14.55
CA THR A 458 -20.58 -9.18 15.76
C THR A 458 -19.05 -9.28 15.74
N ARG A 459 -18.44 -9.62 14.60
CA ARG A 459 -16.97 -9.70 14.48
C ARG A 459 -16.33 -8.32 14.60
N LEU A 460 -16.88 -7.32 13.90
CA LEU A 460 -16.38 -5.95 13.93
C LEU A 460 -16.43 -5.34 15.34
N ILE A 461 -17.53 -5.53 16.09
CA ILE A 461 -17.64 -5.07 17.48
C ILE A 461 -16.59 -5.75 18.37
N ARG A 462 -16.32 -7.05 18.17
CA ARG A 462 -15.27 -7.75 18.92
C ARG A 462 -13.87 -7.21 18.60
N ALA A 463 -13.59 -6.93 17.33
CA ALA A 463 -12.34 -6.31 16.91
C ALA A 463 -12.17 -4.93 17.56
N TRP A 464 -13.20 -4.10 17.48
CA TRP A 464 -13.24 -2.77 18.08
C TRP A 464 -12.85 -2.79 19.57
N ASN A 465 -13.57 -3.60 20.37
CA ASN A 465 -13.34 -3.68 21.81
C ASN A 465 -11.93 -4.16 22.18
N ARG A 466 -11.35 -5.08 21.39
CA ARG A 466 -9.99 -5.58 21.62
C ARG A 466 -8.92 -4.58 21.22
N LEU A 467 -9.11 -3.91 20.08
CA LEU A 467 -8.19 -2.85 19.63
C LEU A 467 -8.19 -1.66 20.59
N ASP A 468 -9.31 -1.35 21.24
CA ASP A 468 -9.42 -0.29 22.26
C ASP A 468 -8.54 -0.58 23.49
N ILE A 469 -8.55 -1.83 23.97
CA ILE A 469 -7.66 -2.26 25.07
C ILE A 469 -6.19 -2.12 24.67
N LEU A 470 -5.82 -2.64 23.48
CA LEU A 470 -4.45 -2.53 22.99
C LEU A 470 -4.02 -1.08 22.78
N TYR A 471 -4.94 -0.20 22.39
CA TYR A 471 -4.70 1.23 22.24
C TYR A 471 -4.31 1.87 23.58
N GLU A 472 -5.11 1.67 24.64
CA GLU A 472 -4.86 2.24 25.96
C GLU A 472 -3.51 1.74 26.55
N GLU A 473 -3.22 0.45 26.43
CA GLU A 473 -1.97 -0.14 26.89
C GLU A 473 -0.75 0.44 26.11
N THR A 474 -0.87 0.55 24.79
CA THR A 474 0.21 1.03 23.93
C THR A 474 0.45 2.54 24.10
N GLU A 475 -0.60 3.36 24.22
CA GLU A 475 -0.47 4.80 24.52
C GLU A 475 0.16 5.02 25.90
N SER A 476 -0.18 4.21 26.89
CA SER A 476 0.44 4.24 28.22
C SER A 476 1.95 3.88 28.14
N LEU A 477 2.28 2.86 27.35
CA LEU A 477 3.69 2.46 27.15
C LEU A 477 4.47 3.54 26.39
N PHE A 478 3.90 4.10 25.31
CA PHE A 478 4.53 5.15 24.50
C PHE A 478 4.85 6.41 25.31
N LYS A 479 3.96 6.80 26.24
CA LYS A 479 4.19 7.97 27.12
C LYS A 479 5.33 7.76 28.13
N ARG A 480 5.61 6.52 28.51
CA ARG A 480 6.62 6.20 29.54
C ARG A 480 7.98 5.82 28.95
N CYS A 481 8.00 5.40 27.68
CA CYS A 481 9.22 4.88 27.07
C CYS A 481 9.79 5.83 26.02
N LYS A 482 11.10 5.75 25.81
CA LYS A 482 11.75 6.36 24.65
C LYS A 482 11.11 5.82 23.37
N ALA A 483 10.99 6.69 22.37
CA ALA A 483 10.49 6.28 21.07
C ALA A 483 11.42 5.21 20.48
N SER A 484 10.83 4.10 20.04
CA SER A 484 11.50 3.08 19.24
C SER A 484 10.63 2.78 18.01
N ARG A 485 11.23 2.28 16.94
CA ARG A 485 10.52 1.94 15.72
C ARG A 485 9.39 0.97 16.01
N GLU A 486 9.66 -0.14 16.70
CA GLU A 486 8.68 -1.18 16.96
C GLU A 486 7.47 -0.67 17.77
N LEU A 487 7.72 0.19 18.76
CA LEU A 487 6.64 0.78 19.56
C LEU A 487 5.80 1.75 18.74
N CYS A 488 6.43 2.56 17.87
CA CYS A 488 5.73 3.47 16.98
C CYS A 488 4.94 2.71 15.91
N GLU A 489 5.50 1.63 15.32
CA GLU A 489 4.80 0.76 14.36
C GLU A 489 3.59 0.08 15.00
N LEU A 490 3.72 -0.47 16.23
CA LEU A 490 2.58 -1.03 16.97
C LEU A 490 1.46 0.00 17.16
N ARG A 491 1.83 1.20 17.62
CA ARG A 491 0.90 2.32 17.79
C ARG A 491 0.16 2.66 16.50
N ASN A 492 0.88 2.69 15.37
CA ASN A 492 0.32 2.95 14.05
C ASN A 492 -0.58 1.82 13.57
N MET A 493 -0.17 0.56 13.71
CA MET A 493 -0.97 -0.62 13.36
C MET A 493 -2.30 -0.65 14.11
N ILE A 494 -2.33 -0.31 15.40
CA ILE A 494 -3.56 -0.22 16.19
C ILE A 494 -4.45 0.89 15.64
N ASN A 495 -3.90 2.07 15.34
CA ASN A 495 -4.67 3.20 14.79
C ASN A 495 -5.30 2.85 13.43
N VAL A 496 -4.57 2.22 12.51
CA VAL A 496 -5.13 1.84 11.21
C VAL A 496 -6.09 0.67 11.32
N GLY A 497 -5.83 -0.31 12.19
CA GLY A 497 -6.77 -1.39 12.51
C GLY A 497 -8.10 -0.85 13.04
N TYR A 498 -8.04 0.13 13.93
CA TYR A 498 -9.20 0.87 14.41
C TYR A 498 -9.95 1.57 13.27
N LEU A 499 -9.24 2.29 12.38
CA LEU A 499 -9.85 3.00 11.25
C LEU A 499 -10.54 2.05 10.27
N ILE A 500 -9.90 0.93 9.92
CA ILE A 500 -10.47 -0.11 9.05
C ILE A 500 -11.74 -0.67 9.69
N THR A 501 -11.68 -1.04 10.97
CA THR A 501 -12.81 -1.61 11.71
C THR A 501 -13.96 -0.62 11.81
N ARG A 502 -13.68 0.63 12.16
CA ARG A 502 -14.66 1.69 12.29
C ARG A 502 -15.40 1.96 10.98
N GLN A 503 -14.67 2.18 9.89
CA GLN A 503 -15.28 2.50 8.60
C GLN A 503 -16.04 1.30 8.04
N ALA A 504 -15.57 0.06 8.30
CA ALA A 504 -16.34 -1.15 8.02
C ALA A 504 -17.63 -1.24 8.82
N MET A 505 -17.67 -0.78 10.08
CA MET A 505 -18.89 -0.71 10.89
C MET A 505 -19.85 0.39 10.42
N GLU A 506 -19.33 1.50 9.92
CA GLU A 506 -20.12 2.64 9.42
C GLU A 506 -20.80 2.30 8.08
N ARG A 507 -20.20 1.46 7.21
CA ARG A 507 -20.75 1.05 5.92
C ARG A 507 -21.77 -0.07 6.08
N LYS A 508 -23.05 0.26 5.87
CA LYS A 508 -24.20 -0.67 6.00
C LYS A 508 -24.63 -1.25 4.65
N GLU A 509 -23.67 -1.62 3.84
CA GLU A 509 -23.86 -2.25 2.53
C GLU A 509 -22.63 -3.10 2.17
N SER A 510 -22.80 -4.12 1.33
CA SER A 510 -21.67 -4.82 0.72
C SER A 510 -21.36 -4.19 -0.64
N ARG A 511 -20.21 -3.56 -0.78
CA ARG A 511 -19.72 -2.87 -1.98
C ARG A 511 -18.24 -3.14 -2.19
N GLY A 512 -17.85 -3.45 -3.42
CA GLY A 512 -16.45 -3.71 -3.74
C GLY A 512 -15.81 -4.75 -2.82
N LEU A 513 -14.70 -4.38 -2.20
CA LEU A 513 -13.94 -5.23 -1.27
C LEU A 513 -14.56 -5.35 0.13
N HIS A 514 -15.48 -4.45 0.49
CA HIS A 514 -16.20 -4.57 1.75
C HIS A 514 -17.39 -5.50 1.61
N TYR A 515 -17.27 -6.72 2.14
CA TYR A 515 -18.33 -7.71 2.17
C TYR A 515 -18.73 -8.05 3.61
N THR A 516 -20.01 -7.93 3.92
CA THR A 516 -20.58 -8.27 5.22
C THR A 516 -21.81 -9.14 5.09
N ILE A 517 -21.89 -10.17 5.93
CA ILE A 517 -23.04 -11.11 5.92
C ILE A 517 -24.34 -10.46 6.43
N ASP A 518 -24.21 -9.36 7.23
CA ASP A 518 -25.39 -8.67 7.77
C ASP A 518 -26.06 -7.73 6.76
N TYR A 519 -25.33 -7.32 5.72
CA TYR A 519 -25.81 -6.46 4.63
C TYR A 519 -25.35 -7.02 3.27
N PRO A 520 -25.89 -8.20 2.86
CA PRO A 520 -25.49 -8.83 1.60
C PRO A 520 -25.81 -7.95 0.39
N PRO A 521 -25.10 -8.11 -0.74
CA PRO A 521 -25.41 -7.38 -1.96
C PRO A 521 -26.87 -7.55 -2.35
N ILE A 522 -27.52 -6.47 -2.77
CA ILE A 522 -28.86 -6.53 -3.35
C ILE A 522 -28.74 -7.25 -4.69
N LYS A 523 -29.46 -8.37 -4.85
CA LYS A 523 -29.48 -9.19 -6.06
C LYS A 523 -30.16 -8.45 -7.22
#